data_79305884907f6dffe21bc9858b09559f
#
_entry.id   79305884907f6dffe21bc9858b09559f
#
_cell.length_a   1.000
_cell.length_b   1.000
_cell.length_c   1.000
_cell.angle_alpha   90.00
_cell.angle_beta   90.00
_cell.angle_gamma   90.00
#
_symmetry.space_group_name_H-M   'P 1'
#
loop_
_entity.id
_entity.type
_entity.pdbx_description
1 polymer ?
#
loop_
_entity_poly.entity_id
_entity_poly.type
_entity_poly.pdbx_seq_one_letter_code
_entity_poly.pdbx_strand_id
1 'polypeptide(L)'
;MRVEDFSIKYIDRIMAEIKYDISALYGFSYPYTRNQILDHLRDRVFMLENAIKAMQTESQTTLTLQELSKFNGKGGKPAYVAVIGNVYDVTNSAYWAAATHFGLMAGMDLTKEFASCHAGQQVLNKLRVVGKLV
;
A
#
# COMPACT_ATOMS: atom_id res chain seq x y z
N MET A 1 21.18 9.48 9.85
CA MET A 1 19.76 9.77 9.51
C MET A 1 19.21 8.54 8.80
N ARG A 2 18.14 7.96 9.33
CA ARG A 2 17.54 6.77 8.70
C ARG A 2 16.82 7.20 7.41
N VAL A 3 16.76 6.30 6.43
CA VAL A 3 16.06 6.55 5.15
C VAL A 3 14.59 6.92 5.41
N GLU A 4 13.97 6.31 6.42
CA GLU A 4 12.61 6.62 6.90
C GLU A 4 12.42 8.09 7.30
N ASP A 5 13.39 8.68 8.00
CA ASP A 5 13.35 10.09 8.41
C ASP A 5 13.40 11.05 7.21
N PHE A 6 14.13 10.69 6.17
CA PHE A 6 14.20 11.48 4.95
C PHE A 6 12.87 11.40 4.17
N SER A 7 12.30 10.22 4.06
CA SER A 7 11.03 10.00 3.34
C SER A 7 9.86 10.72 4.01
N ILE A 8 9.78 10.70 5.34
CA ILE A 8 8.75 11.42 6.10
C ILE A 8 8.89 12.94 5.91
N LYS A 9 10.09 13.50 6.06
CA LYS A 9 10.33 14.93 5.84
C LYS A 9 10.01 15.39 4.41
N TYR A 10 10.27 14.53 3.43
CA TYR A 10 9.93 14.80 2.04
C TYR A 10 8.41 14.87 1.84
N ILE A 11 7.66 13.94 2.42
CA ILE A 11 6.19 13.91 2.38
C ILE A 11 5.62 15.14 3.09
N ASP A 12 6.12 15.49 4.28
CA ASP A 12 5.68 16.67 5.03
C ASP A 12 5.86 17.96 4.23
N ARG A 13 6.97 18.07 3.49
CA ARG A 13 7.22 19.21 2.61
C ARG A 13 6.19 19.28 1.46
N ILE A 14 5.94 18.17 0.77
CA ILE A 14 4.94 18.12 -0.31
C ILE A 14 3.56 18.47 0.23
N MET A 15 3.20 17.97 1.40
CA MET A 15 1.91 18.28 2.05
C MET A 15 1.80 19.76 2.40
N ALA A 16 2.87 20.40 2.88
CA ALA A 16 2.88 21.84 3.16
C ALA A 16 2.69 22.66 1.87
N GLU A 17 3.35 22.27 0.79
CA GLU A 17 3.21 22.91 -0.52
C GLU A 17 1.79 22.76 -1.09
N ILE A 18 1.16 21.60 -0.95
CA ILE A 18 -0.24 21.36 -1.32
C ILE A 18 -1.17 22.30 -0.55
N LYS A 19 -1.00 22.38 0.77
CA LYS A 19 -1.82 23.28 1.62
C LYS A 19 -1.65 24.75 1.23
N TYR A 20 -0.43 25.16 0.87
CA TYR A 20 -0.15 26.49 0.40
C TYR A 20 -0.86 26.79 -0.93
N ASP A 21 -0.78 25.87 -1.91
CA ASP A 21 -1.47 26.05 -3.20
C ASP A 21 -2.99 26.07 -3.04
N ILE A 22 -3.56 25.25 -2.16
CA ILE A 22 -5.00 25.29 -1.85
C ILE A 22 -5.39 26.65 -1.27
N SER A 23 -4.60 27.19 -0.34
CA SER A 23 -4.84 28.53 0.24
C SER A 23 -4.75 29.61 -0.84
N ALA A 24 -3.85 29.47 -1.80
CA ALA A 24 -3.69 30.39 -2.92
C ALA A 24 -4.92 30.45 -3.85
N LEU A 25 -5.67 29.34 -3.99
CA LEU A 25 -6.90 29.30 -4.77
C LEU A 25 -8.01 30.23 -4.22
N TYR A 26 -7.96 30.52 -2.93
CA TYR A 26 -8.92 31.39 -2.22
C TYR A 26 -8.41 32.82 -2.02
N GLY A 27 -7.15 33.10 -2.34
CA GLY A 27 -6.53 34.44 -2.18
C GLY A 27 -6.65 35.30 -3.43
N PHE A 28 -6.79 36.63 -3.21
CA PHE A 28 -6.91 37.60 -4.31
C PHE A 28 -5.55 38.15 -4.81
N SER A 29 -4.47 37.85 -4.14
CA SER A 29 -3.13 38.38 -4.44
C SER A 29 -2.12 37.26 -4.59
N TYR A 30 -2.17 36.58 -5.72
CA TYR A 30 -1.24 35.54 -6.03
C TYR A 30 -0.60 35.71 -7.40
N PRO A 31 0.72 35.50 -7.55
CA PRO A 31 1.40 35.71 -8.83
C PRO A 31 1.03 34.66 -9.89
N TYR A 32 0.31 33.62 -9.52
CA TYR A 32 -0.06 32.54 -10.43
C TYR A 32 -1.54 32.54 -10.75
N THR A 33 -1.86 32.18 -12.00
CA THR A 33 -3.25 31.97 -12.40
C THR A 33 -3.82 30.70 -11.72
N ARG A 34 -5.15 30.63 -11.64
CA ARG A 34 -5.84 29.45 -11.11
C ARG A 34 -5.40 28.15 -11.80
N ASN A 35 -5.22 28.18 -13.12
CA ASN A 35 -4.79 27.00 -13.88
C ASN A 35 -3.37 26.57 -13.51
N GLN A 36 -2.44 27.53 -13.34
CA GLN A 36 -1.08 27.23 -12.89
C GLN A 36 -1.07 26.62 -11.49
N ILE A 37 -1.91 27.09 -10.57
CA ILE A 37 -2.04 26.49 -9.23
C ILE A 37 -2.59 25.07 -9.31
N LEU A 38 -3.59 24.83 -10.17
CA LEU A 38 -4.14 23.48 -10.38
C LEU A 38 -3.12 22.51 -10.98
N ASP A 39 -2.29 22.98 -11.91
CA ASP A 39 -1.20 22.18 -12.49
C ASP A 39 -0.14 21.85 -11.42
N HIS A 40 0.25 22.82 -10.59
CA HIS A 40 1.15 22.59 -9.46
C HIS A 40 0.58 21.56 -8.48
N LEU A 41 -0.71 21.67 -8.14
CA LEU A 41 -1.39 20.69 -7.27
C LEU A 41 -1.36 19.28 -7.85
N ARG A 42 -1.63 19.15 -9.15
CA ARG A 42 -1.57 17.85 -9.84
C ARG A 42 -0.19 17.24 -9.77
N ASP A 43 0.86 18.01 -10.03
CA ASP A 43 2.24 17.56 -9.97
C ASP A 43 2.62 17.12 -8.54
N ARG A 44 2.20 17.86 -7.51
CA ARG A 44 2.47 17.51 -6.12
C ARG A 44 1.74 16.25 -5.66
N VAL A 45 0.50 16.07 -6.10
CA VAL A 45 -0.24 14.82 -5.85
C VAL A 45 0.49 13.64 -6.48
N PHE A 46 0.96 13.78 -7.72
CA PHE A 46 1.75 12.74 -8.38
C PHE A 46 3.06 12.43 -7.65
N MET A 47 3.77 13.46 -7.18
CA MET A 47 4.99 13.29 -6.38
C MET A 47 4.69 12.57 -5.05
N LEU A 48 3.59 12.92 -4.39
CA LEU A 48 3.16 12.29 -3.15
C LEU A 48 2.82 10.80 -3.35
N GLU A 49 2.08 10.47 -4.40
CA GLU A 49 1.75 9.09 -4.75
C GLU A 49 3.02 8.25 -4.97
N ASN A 50 3.99 8.80 -5.70
CA ASN A 50 5.26 8.11 -5.96
C ASN A 50 6.09 7.93 -4.69
N ALA A 51 6.12 8.94 -3.81
CA ALA A 51 6.81 8.85 -2.52
C ALA A 51 6.19 7.75 -1.63
N ILE A 52 4.86 7.69 -1.56
CA ILE A 52 4.15 6.66 -0.81
C ILE A 52 4.43 5.26 -1.38
N LYS A 53 4.40 5.11 -2.71
CA LYS A 53 4.73 3.84 -3.38
C LYS A 53 6.16 3.40 -3.08
N ALA A 54 7.13 4.32 -3.12
CA ALA A 54 8.52 4.04 -2.79
C ALA A 54 8.68 3.55 -1.34
N MET A 55 8.03 4.21 -0.38
CA MET A 55 8.04 3.78 1.02
C MET A 55 7.43 2.38 1.21
N GLN A 56 6.35 2.07 0.48
CA GLN A 56 5.73 0.75 0.52
C GLN A 56 6.67 -0.33 -0.04
N THR A 57 7.49 0.01 -1.02
CA THR A 57 8.46 -0.92 -1.64
C THR A 57 9.67 -1.14 -0.73
N GLU A 58 10.15 -0.11 -0.04
CA GLU A 58 11.27 -0.21 0.91
C GLU A 58 10.89 -0.92 2.21
N SER A 59 9.62 -0.87 2.60
CA SER A 59 9.07 -1.54 3.79
C SER A 59 8.68 -3.00 3.53
N GLN A 60 9.13 -3.62 2.45
CA GLN A 60 8.85 -5.03 2.20
C GLN A 60 9.62 -5.91 3.18
N THR A 61 8.95 -6.26 4.27
CA THR A 61 9.42 -7.25 5.24
C THR A 61 9.57 -8.60 4.55
N THR A 62 10.71 -9.25 4.71
CA THR A 62 10.86 -10.65 4.30
C THR A 62 10.29 -11.55 5.38
N LEU A 63 9.53 -12.55 4.99
CA LEU A 63 8.90 -13.52 5.88
C LEU A 63 9.26 -14.95 5.43
N THR A 64 9.65 -15.77 6.38
CA THR A 64 9.72 -17.21 6.17
C THR A 64 8.31 -17.83 6.25
N LEU A 65 8.14 -19.06 5.77
CA LEU A 65 6.88 -19.80 5.92
C LEU A 65 6.44 -19.90 7.39
N GLN A 66 7.40 -20.08 8.30
CA GLN A 66 7.13 -20.17 9.72
C GLN A 66 6.63 -18.83 10.30
N GLU A 67 7.20 -17.72 9.87
CA GLU A 67 6.74 -16.39 10.27
C GLU A 67 5.38 -16.06 9.66
N LEU A 68 5.18 -16.38 8.38
CA LEU A 68 3.90 -16.19 7.69
C LEU A 68 2.77 -16.94 8.42
N SER A 69 3.01 -18.14 8.92
CA SER A 69 2.01 -18.95 9.65
C SER A 69 1.45 -18.27 10.89
N LYS A 70 2.17 -17.32 11.47
CA LYS A 70 1.71 -16.52 12.63
C LYS A 70 0.64 -15.49 12.26
N PHE A 71 0.53 -15.12 10.98
CA PHE A 71 -0.42 -14.16 10.44
C PHE A 71 -1.65 -14.85 9.85
N ASN A 72 -2.34 -15.60 10.67
CA ASN A 72 -3.48 -16.45 10.28
C ASN A 72 -4.86 -15.80 10.55
N GLY A 73 -4.90 -14.54 10.96
CA GLY A 73 -6.14 -13.81 11.24
C GLY A 73 -6.84 -14.19 12.55
N LYS A 74 -6.21 -15.03 13.39
CA LYS A 74 -6.78 -15.45 14.68
C LYS A 74 -6.22 -14.61 15.83
N GLY A 75 -7.01 -14.44 16.89
CA GLY A 75 -6.58 -13.76 18.11
C GLY A 75 -6.19 -12.30 17.89
N GLY A 76 -6.87 -11.58 16.99
CA GLY A 76 -6.60 -10.17 16.67
C GLY A 76 -5.37 -9.95 15.79
N LYS A 77 -4.74 -11.01 15.29
CA LYS A 77 -3.60 -10.89 14.36
C LYS A 77 -4.08 -10.62 12.93
N PRO A 78 -3.27 -9.91 12.12
CA PRO A 78 -3.55 -9.78 10.70
C PRO A 78 -3.62 -11.14 10.00
N ALA A 79 -4.34 -11.17 8.88
CA ALA A 79 -4.41 -12.31 7.98
C ALA A 79 -3.57 -12.04 6.74
N TYR A 80 -2.50 -12.79 6.55
CA TYR A 80 -1.61 -12.68 5.39
C TYR A 80 -1.59 -13.99 4.61
N VAL A 81 -1.42 -13.89 3.30
CA VAL A 81 -1.21 -15.03 2.39
C VAL A 81 -0.04 -14.74 1.46
N ALA A 82 0.71 -15.76 1.10
CA ALA A 82 1.74 -15.63 0.07
C ALA A 82 1.24 -16.20 -1.25
N VAL A 83 1.52 -15.51 -2.34
CA VAL A 83 1.26 -15.96 -3.71
C VAL A 83 2.41 -15.50 -4.61
N ILE A 84 3.06 -16.45 -5.26
CA ILE A 84 4.21 -16.20 -6.18
C ILE A 84 5.26 -15.31 -5.50
N GLY A 85 5.64 -15.65 -4.27
CA GLY A 85 6.68 -14.98 -3.51
C GLY A 85 6.30 -13.62 -2.91
N ASN A 86 5.11 -13.10 -3.16
CA ASN A 86 4.61 -11.88 -2.53
C ASN A 86 3.67 -12.22 -1.39
N VAL A 87 3.78 -11.47 -0.29
CA VAL A 87 2.87 -11.58 0.86
C VAL A 87 1.83 -10.48 0.81
N TYR A 88 0.57 -10.85 0.82
CA TYR A 88 -0.58 -9.96 0.72
C TYR A 88 -1.34 -9.91 2.04
N ASP A 89 -1.81 -8.69 2.40
CA ASP A 89 -2.72 -8.49 3.52
C ASP A 89 -4.16 -8.75 3.06
N VAL A 90 -4.78 -9.78 3.64
CA VAL A 90 -6.17 -10.16 3.38
C VAL A 90 -7.09 -9.90 4.57
N THR A 91 -6.61 -9.20 5.59
CA THR A 91 -7.33 -8.97 6.86
C THR A 91 -8.72 -8.39 6.64
N ASN A 92 -8.85 -7.42 5.77
CA ASN A 92 -10.10 -6.71 5.48
C ASN A 92 -10.69 -7.08 4.11
N SER A 93 -10.22 -8.13 3.49
CA SER A 93 -10.72 -8.57 2.18
C SER A 93 -12.06 -9.28 2.33
N ALA A 94 -13.07 -8.81 1.60
CA ALA A 94 -14.39 -9.48 1.55
C ALA A 94 -14.31 -10.91 1.00
N TYR A 95 -13.31 -11.18 0.16
CA TYR A 95 -13.03 -12.52 -0.37
C TYR A 95 -12.40 -13.46 0.66
N TRP A 96 -11.93 -12.91 1.80
CA TRP A 96 -11.25 -13.63 2.87
C TRP A 96 -11.98 -13.53 4.20
N ALA A 97 -13.32 -13.54 4.16
CA ALA A 97 -14.14 -13.48 5.37
C ALA A 97 -13.71 -14.57 6.36
N ALA A 98 -13.52 -14.19 7.63
CA ALA A 98 -13.04 -15.07 8.71
C ALA A 98 -11.67 -15.72 8.43
N ALA A 99 -10.79 -15.02 7.72
CA ALA A 99 -9.43 -15.46 7.34
C ALA A 99 -9.41 -16.76 6.49
N THR A 100 -10.48 -17.03 5.75
CA THR A 100 -10.57 -18.16 4.81
C THR A 100 -11.10 -17.74 3.45
N HIS A 101 -10.64 -18.41 2.40
CA HIS A 101 -11.13 -18.25 1.03
C HIS A 101 -11.30 -19.64 0.40
N PHE A 102 -12.55 -20.04 0.12
CA PHE A 102 -12.87 -21.39 -0.40
C PHE A 102 -12.21 -22.55 0.38
N GLY A 103 -12.16 -22.42 1.72
CA GLY A 103 -11.51 -23.42 2.59
C GLY A 103 -9.98 -23.25 2.70
N LEU A 104 -9.38 -22.29 2.02
CA LEU A 104 -7.97 -21.93 2.18
C LEU A 104 -7.81 -20.99 3.38
N MET A 105 -6.79 -21.22 4.17
CA MET A 105 -6.52 -20.45 5.39
C MET A 105 -5.43 -19.40 5.16
N ALA A 106 -5.54 -18.26 5.85
CA ALA A 106 -4.44 -17.31 5.93
C ALA A 106 -3.26 -17.90 6.72
N GLY A 107 -2.07 -17.34 6.52
CA GLY A 107 -0.82 -17.81 7.11
C GLY A 107 -0.11 -18.87 6.26
N MET A 108 -0.49 -19.05 5.01
CA MET A 108 0.04 -20.06 4.10
C MET A 108 0.50 -19.50 2.76
N ASP A 109 1.40 -20.23 2.11
CA ASP A 109 1.71 -20.01 0.70
C ASP A 109 0.65 -20.70 -0.17
N LEU A 110 -0.13 -19.92 -0.88
CA LEU A 110 -1.25 -20.36 -1.71
C LEU A 110 -0.95 -20.24 -3.23
N THR A 111 0.32 -20.23 -3.59
CA THR A 111 0.75 -20.09 -5.00
C THR A 111 0.12 -21.15 -5.90
N LYS A 112 0.03 -22.40 -5.44
CA LYS A 112 -0.53 -23.51 -6.22
C LYS A 112 -2.05 -23.39 -6.37
N GLU A 113 -2.73 -23.01 -5.29
CA GLU A 113 -4.18 -22.87 -5.24
C GLU A 113 -4.64 -21.70 -6.11
N PHE A 114 -3.90 -20.59 -6.09
CA PHE A 114 -4.17 -19.43 -6.95
C PHE A 114 -3.89 -19.69 -8.42
N ALA A 115 -2.94 -20.54 -8.76
CA ALA A 115 -2.67 -20.90 -10.16
C ALA A 115 -3.86 -21.60 -10.82
N SER A 116 -4.72 -22.27 -10.05
CA SER A 116 -5.95 -22.93 -10.53
C SER A 116 -7.20 -22.04 -10.47
N CYS A 117 -7.09 -20.83 -9.93
CA CYS A 117 -8.20 -19.89 -9.79
C CYS A 117 -8.22 -18.85 -10.92
N HIS A 118 -9.25 -18.86 -11.76
CA HIS A 118 -9.39 -17.95 -12.90
C HIS A 118 -9.51 -16.45 -12.52
N ALA A 119 -9.97 -16.14 -11.32
CA ALA A 119 -10.12 -14.77 -10.83
C ALA A 119 -8.94 -14.30 -9.94
N GLY A 120 -7.96 -15.16 -9.68
CA GLY A 120 -6.90 -14.94 -8.69
C GLY A 120 -6.12 -13.65 -8.91
N GLN A 121 -5.71 -13.36 -10.14
CA GLN A 121 -4.92 -12.17 -10.46
C GLN A 121 -5.69 -10.86 -10.19
N GLN A 122 -6.96 -10.81 -10.52
CA GLN A 122 -7.79 -9.61 -10.28
C GLN A 122 -8.01 -9.35 -8.79
N VAL A 123 -8.12 -10.41 -8.01
CA VAL A 123 -8.23 -10.32 -6.54
C VAL A 123 -6.93 -9.80 -5.95
N LEU A 124 -5.77 -10.34 -6.37
CA LEU A 124 -4.46 -9.93 -5.88
C LEU A 124 -4.14 -8.46 -6.16
N ASN A 125 -4.55 -7.93 -7.31
CA ASN A 125 -4.32 -6.54 -7.71
C ASN A 125 -5.00 -5.53 -6.77
N LYS A 126 -6.00 -5.94 -6.03
CA LYS A 126 -6.73 -5.12 -5.04
C LYS A 126 -6.16 -5.24 -3.63
N LEU A 127 -5.23 -6.15 -3.41
CA LEU A 127 -4.65 -6.42 -2.10
C LEU A 127 -3.33 -5.65 -1.93
N ARG A 128 -3.08 -5.24 -0.68
CA ARG A 128 -1.83 -4.61 -0.30
C ARG A 128 -0.74 -5.67 -0.18
N VAL A 129 0.39 -5.46 -0.86
CA VAL A 129 1.62 -6.25 -0.62
C VAL A 129 2.29 -5.75 0.66
N VAL A 130 2.55 -6.64 1.60
CA VAL A 130 3.15 -6.32 2.91
C VAL A 130 4.54 -6.92 3.08
N GLY A 131 4.96 -7.80 2.19
CA GLY A 131 6.27 -8.41 2.27
C GLY A 131 6.55 -9.38 1.13
N LYS A 132 7.70 -10.06 1.25
CA LYS A 132 8.10 -11.16 0.37
C LYS A 132 8.35 -12.43 1.17
N LEU A 133 7.95 -13.55 0.61
CA LEU A 133 8.26 -14.87 1.15
C LEU A 133 9.70 -15.26 0.75
N VAL A 134 10.49 -15.69 1.72
CA VAL A 134 11.87 -16.17 1.55
C VAL A 134 12.06 -17.57 2.09
#